data_51d5143a39e32ca8962b5754c6c2764d
#
_entry.id   51d5143a39e32ca8962b5754c6c2764d
#
_cell.length_a   1.000
_cell.length_b   1.000
_cell.length_c   1.000
_cell.angle_alpha   90.00
_cell.angle_beta   90.00
_cell.angle_gamma   90.00
#
_symmetry.space_group_name_H-M   'P 1'
#
loop_
_entity.id
_entity.type
_entity.pdbx_description
1 polymer ?
#
loop_
_entity_poly.entity_id
_entity_poly.type
_entity_poly.pdbx_seq_one_letter_code
_entity_poly.pdbx_strand_id
1 'polypeptide(L)'
;CRSACTLVLAYTNVCVYPRAVFMWHMAYSAIYRDVLYPDVTEEMINWMPWSIQTRLRNSITKEYNPRATMTGRQLISYGVKECK
;
A
#
# COMPACT_ATOMS: atom_id res chain seq x y z
N CYS A 1 0.33 10.06 -0.36
CA CYS A 1 -0.32 9.09 -1.24
C CYS A 1 -0.99 8.03 -0.39
N ARG A 2 -2.31 8.03 -0.38
CA ARG A 2 -3.11 7.15 0.48
C ARG A 2 -4.00 6.24 -0.36
N SER A 3 -4.25 5.02 0.16
CA SER A 3 -5.28 4.12 -0.38
C SER A 3 -5.11 3.89 -1.88
N ALA A 4 -6.11 4.26 -2.69
CA ALA A 4 -6.08 4.04 -4.16
C ALA A 4 -4.87 4.69 -4.84
N CYS A 5 -4.34 5.79 -4.30
CA CYS A 5 -3.13 6.43 -4.82
C CYS A 5 -1.94 5.46 -4.84
N THR A 6 -1.86 4.54 -3.88
CA THR A 6 -0.76 3.58 -3.80
C THR A 6 -0.73 2.59 -4.97
N LEU A 7 -1.83 2.47 -5.72
CA LEU A 7 -1.87 1.61 -6.91
C LEU A 7 -0.89 2.05 -8.00
N VAL A 8 -0.39 3.28 -7.94
CA VAL A 8 0.64 3.75 -8.87
C VAL A 8 1.90 2.87 -8.80
N LEU A 9 2.16 2.25 -7.66
CA LEU A 9 3.31 1.37 -7.47
C LEU A 9 3.20 0.05 -8.24
N ALA A 10 2.02 -0.25 -8.79
CA ALA A 10 1.85 -1.42 -9.66
C ALA A 10 2.52 -1.26 -11.02
N TYR A 11 2.85 -0.04 -11.42
CA TYR A 11 3.49 0.23 -12.71
C TYR A 11 5.01 0.05 -12.61
N THR A 12 5.60 -0.60 -13.63
CA THR A 12 7.03 -0.95 -13.61
C THR A 12 7.96 0.24 -13.77
N ASN A 13 7.48 1.33 -14.35
CA ASN A 13 8.29 2.52 -14.61
C ASN A 13 8.06 3.64 -13.60
N VAL A 14 7.34 3.35 -12.50
CA VAL A 14 7.11 4.35 -11.47
C VAL A 14 8.39 4.61 -10.67
N CYS A 15 8.55 5.84 -10.22
CA CYS A 15 9.59 6.21 -9.27
C CYS A 15 8.97 6.91 -8.06
N VAL A 16 9.70 6.95 -6.95
CA VAL A 16 9.25 7.61 -5.72
C VAL A 16 10.33 8.55 -5.20
N TYR A 17 9.90 9.63 -4.56
CA TYR A 17 10.83 10.52 -3.84
C TYR A 17 11.05 10.00 -2.42
N PRO A 18 12.27 10.09 -1.87
CA PRO A 18 12.58 9.53 -0.54
C PRO A 18 11.69 10.06 0.58
N ARG A 19 11.22 11.31 0.48
CA ARG A 19 10.39 11.94 1.51
C ARG A 19 8.90 11.71 1.32
N ALA A 20 8.48 11.08 0.25
CA ALA A 20 7.08 10.76 0.03
C ALA A 20 6.61 9.75 1.09
N VAL A 21 5.33 9.82 1.43
CA VAL A 21 4.71 8.88 2.37
C VAL A 21 3.57 8.18 1.68
N PHE A 22 3.55 6.85 1.79
CA PHE A 22 2.52 6.00 1.22
C PHE A 22 1.79 5.30 2.34
N MET A 23 0.45 5.28 2.27
CA MET A 23 -0.39 4.65 3.29
C MET A 23 -1.38 3.69 2.65
N TRP A 24 -1.38 2.47 3.13
CA TRP A 24 -2.36 1.44 2.80
C TRP A 24 -3.26 1.19 3.99
N HIS A 25 -4.48 0.75 3.73
CA HIS A 25 -5.40 0.31 4.77
C HIS A 25 -6.33 -0.76 4.25
N MET A 26 -7.00 -1.46 5.16
CA MET A 26 -8.03 -2.42 4.80
C MET A 26 -9.14 -1.72 4.01
N ALA A 27 -9.52 -2.29 2.87
CA ALA A 27 -10.62 -1.76 2.09
C ALA A 27 -11.93 -1.87 2.89
N TYR A 28 -12.74 -0.83 2.85
CA TYR A 28 -14.02 -0.79 3.54
C TYR A 28 -15.09 -0.10 2.69
N SER A 29 -16.36 -0.31 3.06
CA SER A 29 -17.48 0.33 2.38
C SER A 29 -17.46 1.84 2.60
N ALA A 30 -17.69 2.61 1.52
CA ALA A 30 -17.82 4.06 1.62
C ALA A 30 -19.04 4.50 2.43
N ILE A 31 -20.06 3.66 2.48
CA ILE A 31 -21.32 3.96 3.17
C ILE A 31 -21.32 3.39 4.59
N TYR A 32 -20.90 2.13 4.74
CA TYR A 32 -20.84 1.41 6.02
C TYR A 32 -19.40 1.13 6.37
N ARG A 33 -18.77 2.02 7.12
CA ARG A 33 -17.32 1.95 7.41
C ARG A 33 -16.90 0.76 8.24
N ASP A 34 -17.83 0.09 8.91
CA ASP A 34 -17.57 -1.13 9.65
C ASP A 34 -17.59 -2.39 8.76
N VAL A 35 -18.01 -2.25 7.50
CA VAL A 35 -17.97 -3.37 6.54
C VAL A 35 -16.64 -3.37 5.81
N LEU A 36 -15.84 -4.39 6.09
CA LEU A 36 -14.50 -4.56 5.52
C LEU A 36 -14.54 -5.49 4.31
N TYR A 37 -13.64 -5.25 3.36
CA TYR A 37 -13.48 -6.09 2.15
C TYR A 37 -12.09 -6.72 2.14
N PRO A 38 -11.88 -7.82 2.87
CA PRO A 38 -10.55 -8.46 2.91
C PRO A 38 -10.10 -8.97 1.54
N ASP A 39 -11.01 -9.42 0.69
CA ASP A 39 -10.68 -9.90 -0.65
C ASP A 39 -10.14 -8.78 -1.54
N VAL A 40 -10.76 -7.60 -1.47
CA VAL A 40 -10.33 -6.42 -2.22
C VAL A 40 -8.96 -5.96 -1.72
N THR A 41 -8.75 -6.01 -0.40
CA THR A 41 -7.47 -5.65 0.21
C THR A 41 -6.36 -6.59 -0.25
N GLU A 42 -6.62 -7.89 -0.27
CA GLU A 42 -5.65 -8.88 -0.73
C GLU A 42 -5.31 -8.68 -2.21
N GLU A 43 -6.30 -8.38 -3.04
CA GLU A 43 -6.08 -8.07 -4.44
C GLU A 43 -5.20 -6.83 -4.62
N MET A 44 -5.47 -5.77 -3.84
CA MET A 44 -4.65 -4.57 -3.86
C MET A 44 -3.20 -4.87 -3.50
N ILE A 45 -2.97 -5.71 -2.48
CA ILE A 45 -1.61 -6.10 -2.08
C ILE A 45 -0.94 -6.89 -3.20
N ASN A 46 -1.66 -7.77 -3.87
CA ASN A 46 -1.12 -8.55 -4.98
C ASN A 46 -0.67 -7.69 -6.17
N TRP A 47 -1.20 -6.48 -6.30
CA TRP A 47 -0.78 -5.52 -7.32
C TRP A 47 0.50 -4.77 -6.96
N MET A 48 0.90 -4.81 -5.69
CA MET A 48 2.09 -4.12 -5.21
C MET A 48 3.36 -4.85 -5.62
N PRO A 49 4.51 -4.14 -5.65
CA PRO A 49 5.80 -4.79 -5.88
C PRO A 49 5.99 -5.97 -4.94
N TRP A 50 6.46 -7.09 -5.49
CA TRP A 50 6.57 -8.34 -4.75
C TRP A 50 7.32 -8.19 -3.43
N SER A 51 8.38 -7.37 -3.44
CA SER A 51 9.26 -7.20 -2.29
C SER A 51 8.56 -6.61 -1.05
N ILE A 52 7.44 -5.89 -1.23
CA ILE A 52 6.74 -5.25 -0.11
C ILE A 52 5.45 -5.98 0.29
N GLN A 53 5.04 -7.00 -0.47
CA GLN A 53 3.75 -7.66 -0.22
C GLN A 53 3.67 -8.30 1.16
N THR A 54 4.71 -9.01 1.59
CA THR A 54 4.72 -9.67 2.90
C THR A 54 4.62 -8.63 4.03
N ARG A 55 5.36 -7.54 3.91
CA ARG A 55 5.29 -6.46 4.90
C ARG A 55 3.89 -5.87 4.99
N LEU A 56 3.24 -5.64 3.85
CA LEU A 56 1.88 -5.09 3.83
C LEU A 56 0.89 -6.05 4.48
N ARG A 57 0.97 -7.35 4.16
CA ARG A 57 0.08 -8.36 4.75
C ARG A 57 0.24 -8.43 6.27
N ASN A 58 1.48 -8.36 6.76
CA ASN A 58 1.75 -8.42 8.19
C ASN A 58 1.30 -7.17 8.93
N SER A 59 1.28 -6.01 8.26
CA SER A 59 0.91 -4.74 8.86
C SER A 59 -0.59 -4.47 8.83
N ILE A 60 -1.29 -4.95 7.80
CA ILE A 60 -2.73 -4.73 7.64
C ILE A 60 -3.48 -5.89 8.28
N THR A 61 -4.24 -5.58 9.33
CA THR A 61 -5.09 -6.56 10.01
C THR A 61 -6.52 -6.44 9.49
N LYS A 62 -7.42 -7.29 10.00
CA LYS A 62 -8.85 -7.25 9.68
C LYS A 62 -9.63 -6.23 10.52
N GLU A 63 -8.97 -5.50 11.39
CA GLU A 63 -9.61 -4.49 12.22
C GLU A 63 -9.94 -3.24 11.40
N TYR A 64 -10.90 -2.46 11.90
CA TYR A 64 -11.46 -1.32 11.17
C TYR A 64 -10.43 -0.27 10.78
N ASN A 65 -9.42 -0.03 11.59
CA ASN A 65 -8.45 1.04 11.31
C ASN A 65 -6.99 0.58 11.29
N PRO A 66 -6.69 -0.55 10.70
CA PRO A 66 -5.31 -0.97 10.50
C PRO A 66 -4.72 -0.22 9.31
N ARG A 67 -3.48 0.20 9.46
CA ARG A 67 -2.75 0.88 8.40
C ARG A 67 -1.36 0.34 8.28
N ALA A 68 -0.84 0.42 7.07
CA ALA A 68 0.58 0.24 6.80
C ALA A 68 1.10 1.52 6.15
N THR A 69 2.17 2.06 6.68
CA THR A 69 2.79 3.29 6.16
C THR A 69 4.24 2.99 5.79
N MET A 70 4.64 3.44 4.60
CA MET A 70 6.03 3.36 4.16
C MET A 70 6.44 4.70 3.56
N THR A 71 7.67 5.12 3.88
CA THR A 71 8.27 6.26 3.21
C THR A 71 8.81 5.85 1.84
N GLY A 72 9.01 6.84 0.96
CA GLY A 72 9.69 6.58 -0.31
C GLY A 72 11.07 5.98 -0.10
N ARG A 73 11.80 6.43 0.92
CA ARG A 73 13.10 5.87 1.27
C ARG A 73 13.02 4.38 1.58
N GLN A 74 12.02 3.97 2.34
CA GLN A 74 11.79 2.54 2.64
C GLN A 74 11.47 1.76 1.36
N LEU A 75 10.61 2.31 0.50
CA LEU A 75 10.27 1.67 -0.78
C LEU A 75 11.50 1.50 -1.66
N ILE A 76 12.37 2.51 -1.71
CA ILE A 76 13.63 2.43 -2.47
C ILE A 76 14.51 1.31 -1.92
N SER A 77 14.55 1.12 -0.60
CA SER A 77 15.30 0.01 0.01
C SER A 77 14.74 -1.36 -0.37
N TYR A 78 13.46 -1.42 -0.76
CA TYR A 78 12.83 -2.64 -1.27
C TYR A 78 12.90 -2.78 -2.80
N GLY A 79 13.62 -1.88 -3.49
CA GLY A 79 13.87 -1.99 -4.91
C GLY A 79 13.01 -1.08 -5.80
N VAL A 80 12.16 -0.24 -5.24
CA VAL A 80 11.40 0.76 -6.01
C VAL A 80 12.37 1.85 -6.48
N LYS A 81 12.21 2.28 -7.72
CA LYS A 81 13.09 3.28 -8.33
C LYS A 81 12.95 4.64 -7.63
N GLU A 82 14.07 5.30 -7.40
CA GLU A 82 14.08 6.66 -6.87
C GLU A 82 13.92 7.68 -8.00
N CYS A 83 13.02 8.66 -7.80
CA CYS A 83 12.90 9.81 -8.71
C CYS A 83 14.09 10.74 -8.52
N LYS A 84 14.56 11.28 -9.61
CA LYS A 84 15.70 12.19 -9.59
C LYS A 84 15.30 13.62 -9.96
#